data_8a7ad5e3d795246602e0c9c3b25b9a34
#
_entry.id   8a7ad5e3d795246602e0c9c3b25b9a34
#
_cell.length_a   1.000
_cell.length_b   1.000
_cell.length_c   1.000
_cell.angle_alpha   90.00
_cell.angle_beta   90.00
_cell.angle_gamma   90.00
#
_symmetry.space_group_name_H-M   'P 1'
#
loop_
_entity.id
_entity.type
_entity.pdbx_description
1 polymer ?
#
loop_
_entity_poly.entity_id
_entity_poly.type
_entity_poly.pdbx_seq_one_letter_code
_entity_poly.pdbx_strand_id
1 'polypeptide(L)'
;MLYRKITKRIEEYFSSNSERMLLIDGARQIGKSYIIRYVGMKMFSNYIEINMEEDKLGDRIFAEAKTTKDFYMALSVVAGDKMKERGDTLVFIDEIQAYDHLLTLVKFLMIEKKFTYIASGSLLGVTLKNTNSVPIGSLNIIHMYPMDFEEFLYANGVGELVIEEMRENFNKQEALPEAMHNKIMDLFKKYLLVGGLPKAVETFVESRNVVEFRAVQHEIHELYGIDASKYEKEHSRKLKVRRIFDMIPSNLENKKKRIIIKDIEDKKWKRSNDYLDEFDYLISAGIALEVKAVSTPTYPLVENSGKNLLKLYINDVGILSGLFYRNNIKAVMSDDKSVNLGSVYETVVAQELKAHGYDLYYYDNKKNGEVDYLIDDVDNLSNIPIEVKSGKDYAVHSSLDKFLSNKEYNIKKAYVLSNEQKVYTKNGITYIPIYYIMFFHNISNAVEEFLI
;
A
#
# COMPACT_ATOMS: atom_id res chain seq x y z
N MET A 1 -11.79 -16.82 7.42
CA MET A 1 -11.61 -15.66 6.49
C MET A 1 -10.97 -14.52 7.27
N LEU A 2 -9.91 -13.92 6.73
CA LEU A 2 -9.31 -12.72 7.31
C LEU A 2 -10.20 -11.49 7.06
N TYR A 3 -10.36 -10.65 8.08
CA TYR A 3 -11.07 -9.37 7.96
C TYR A 3 -10.28 -8.42 7.03
N ARG A 4 -10.98 -7.73 6.12
CA ARG A 4 -10.39 -6.74 5.23
C ARG A 4 -11.31 -5.53 5.13
N LYS A 5 -10.80 -4.35 5.42
CA LYS A 5 -11.52 -3.06 5.35
C LYS A 5 -12.12 -2.78 3.96
N ILE A 6 -11.42 -3.22 2.91
CA ILE A 6 -11.88 -3.06 1.53
C ILE A 6 -13.19 -3.80 1.24
N THR A 7 -13.53 -4.85 2.00
CA THR A 7 -14.81 -5.59 1.87
C THR A 7 -15.98 -4.64 1.94
N LYS A 8 -16.03 -3.81 2.98
CA LYS A 8 -17.09 -2.83 3.19
C LYS A 8 -17.15 -1.81 2.05
N ARG A 9 -16.00 -1.32 1.58
CA ARG A 9 -15.93 -0.37 0.45
C ARG A 9 -16.49 -0.96 -0.84
N ILE A 10 -16.26 -2.25 -1.12
CA ILE A 10 -16.82 -2.93 -2.30
C ILE A 10 -18.33 -3.12 -2.13
N GLU A 11 -18.81 -3.51 -0.95
CA GLU A 11 -20.25 -3.65 -0.63
C GLU A 11 -20.98 -2.30 -0.79
N GLU A 12 -20.44 -1.23 -0.23
CA GLU A 12 -20.96 0.13 -0.37
C GLU A 12 -21.00 0.59 -1.84
N TYR A 13 -19.93 0.27 -2.60
CA TYR A 13 -19.89 0.59 -4.02
C TYR A 13 -21.02 -0.09 -4.80
N PHE A 14 -21.24 -1.38 -4.62
CA PHE A 14 -22.34 -2.07 -5.29
C PHE A 14 -23.72 -1.54 -4.87
N SER A 15 -23.85 -1.15 -3.61
CA SER A 15 -25.08 -0.54 -3.08
C SER A 15 -25.36 0.87 -3.63
N SER A 16 -24.34 1.58 -4.08
CA SER A 16 -24.46 2.96 -4.62
C SER A 16 -25.01 3.03 -6.04
N ASN A 17 -25.26 1.89 -6.72
CA ASN A 17 -25.68 1.82 -8.11
C ASN A 17 -24.82 2.65 -9.08
N SER A 18 -23.53 2.70 -8.86
CA SER A 18 -22.59 3.44 -9.68
C SER A 18 -22.68 3.04 -11.16
N GLU A 19 -22.56 4.02 -12.05
CA GLU A 19 -22.51 3.81 -13.50
C GLU A 19 -21.10 3.51 -14.01
N ARG A 20 -20.11 3.43 -13.13
CA ARG A 20 -18.72 3.13 -13.47
C ARG A 20 -18.42 1.65 -13.14
N MET A 21 -17.40 1.08 -13.76
CA MET A 21 -16.87 -0.22 -13.36
C MET A 21 -15.93 -0.05 -12.17
N LEU A 22 -16.11 -0.85 -11.14
CA LEU A 22 -15.14 -0.92 -10.05
C LEU A 22 -13.92 -1.72 -10.49
N LEU A 23 -12.74 -1.15 -10.26
CA LEU A 23 -11.47 -1.76 -10.58
C LEU A 23 -10.60 -1.80 -9.32
N ILE A 24 -10.23 -3.00 -8.88
CA ILE A 24 -9.36 -3.20 -7.74
C ILE A 24 -7.93 -3.41 -8.23
N ASP A 25 -7.09 -2.41 -7.96
CA ASP A 25 -5.67 -2.42 -8.30
C ASP A 25 -4.80 -2.73 -7.07
N GLY A 26 -3.58 -3.19 -7.30
CA GLY A 26 -2.57 -3.44 -6.25
C GLY A 26 -1.69 -4.64 -6.56
N ALA A 27 -0.66 -4.84 -5.74
CA ALA A 27 0.33 -5.90 -5.91
C ALA A 27 -0.30 -7.30 -6.02
N ARG A 28 0.44 -8.26 -6.57
CA ARG A 28 0.05 -9.68 -6.52
C ARG A 28 0.04 -10.20 -5.08
N GLN A 29 -0.72 -11.26 -4.83
CA GLN A 29 -0.78 -11.99 -3.54
C GLN A 29 -1.32 -11.18 -2.34
N ILE A 30 -1.95 -10.02 -2.57
CA ILE A 30 -2.60 -9.24 -1.50
C ILE A 30 -4.09 -9.57 -1.30
N GLY A 31 -4.62 -10.55 -2.06
CA GLY A 31 -5.97 -11.10 -1.87
C GLY A 31 -7.08 -10.43 -2.69
N LYS A 32 -6.78 -9.72 -3.80
CA LYS A 32 -7.77 -9.04 -4.66
C LYS A 32 -8.88 -9.99 -5.13
N SER A 33 -8.52 -11.03 -5.86
CA SER A 33 -9.49 -11.98 -6.45
C SER A 33 -10.29 -12.71 -5.38
N TYR A 34 -9.66 -13.02 -4.24
CA TYR A 34 -10.34 -13.65 -3.10
C TYR A 34 -11.45 -12.77 -2.54
N ILE A 35 -11.17 -11.49 -2.29
CA ILE A 35 -12.16 -10.59 -1.68
C ILE A 35 -13.28 -10.23 -2.65
N ILE A 36 -12.97 -10.05 -3.93
CA ILE A 36 -13.97 -9.82 -4.98
C ILE A 36 -14.93 -11.01 -5.08
N ARG A 37 -14.38 -12.23 -5.11
CA ARG A 37 -15.18 -13.46 -5.14
C ARG A 37 -16.08 -13.57 -3.92
N TYR A 38 -15.55 -13.29 -2.73
CA TYR A 38 -16.32 -13.34 -1.49
C TYR A 38 -17.51 -12.36 -1.51
N VAL A 39 -17.26 -11.09 -1.85
CA VAL A 39 -18.32 -10.08 -1.90
C VAL A 39 -19.29 -10.37 -3.05
N GLY A 40 -18.78 -10.77 -4.22
CA GLY A 40 -19.60 -11.11 -5.37
C GLY A 40 -20.59 -12.23 -5.08
N MET A 41 -20.13 -13.33 -4.50
CA MET A 41 -20.99 -14.45 -4.12
C MET A 41 -21.96 -14.12 -2.98
N LYS A 42 -21.64 -13.14 -2.13
CA LYS A 42 -22.51 -12.67 -1.05
C LYS A 42 -23.65 -11.77 -1.56
N MET A 43 -23.35 -10.89 -2.51
CA MET A 43 -24.27 -9.82 -2.94
C MET A 43 -25.08 -10.16 -4.18
N PHE A 44 -24.60 -11.07 -5.02
CA PHE A 44 -25.24 -11.43 -6.29
C PHE A 44 -25.67 -12.89 -6.31
N SER A 45 -26.86 -13.16 -6.79
CA SER A 45 -27.36 -14.53 -6.94
C SER A 45 -26.67 -15.30 -8.08
N ASN A 46 -26.03 -14.56 -8.99
CA ASN A 46 -25.31 -15.12 -10.13
C ASN A 46 -23.94 -14.46 -10.28
N TYR A 47 -22.90 -15.27 -10.33
CA TYR A 47 -21.50 -14.84 -10.36
C TYR A 47 -20.75 -15.53 -11.50
N ILE A 48 -20.13 -14.73 -12.36
CA ILE A 48 -19.29 -15.16 -13.46
C ILE A 48 -17.90 -14.59 -13.25
N GLU A 49 -16.89 -15.43 -13.20
CA GLU A 49 -15.48 -15.05 -13.07
C GLU A 49 -14.70 -15.50 -14.31
N ILE A 50 -13.89 -14.59 -14.84
CA ILE A 50 -13.05 -14.83 -16.00
C ILE A 50 -11.66 -14.33 -15.67
N ASN A 51 -10.65 -15.21 -15.71
CA ASN A 51 -9.26 -14.84 -15.55
C ASN A 51 -8.62 -14.64 -16.94
N MET A 52 -8.23 -13.40 -17.24
CA MET A 52 -7.70 -13.05 -18.56
C MET A 52 -6.26 -13.52 -18.80
N GLU A 53 -5.47 -13.76 -17.74
CA GLU A 53 -4.15 -14.40 -17.88
C GLU A 53 -4.31 -15.89 -18.21
N GLU A 54 -5.24 -16.58 -17.59
CA GLU A 54 -5.54 -17.99 -17.90
C GLU A 54 -6.09 -18.13 -19.33
N ASP A 55 -7.02 -17.27 -19.74
CA ASP A 55 -7.53 -17.26 -21.11
C ASP A 55 -6.40 -17.02 -22.13
N LYS A 56 -5.49 -16.08 -21.85
CA LYS A 56 -4.36 -15.76 -22.75
C LYS A 56 -3.37 -16.91 -22.90
N LEU A 57 -3.17 -17.70 -21.86
CA LEU A 57 -2.29 -18.87 -21.86
C LEU A 57 -2.98 -20.13 -22.44
N GLY A 58 -4.32 -20.18 -22.37
CA GLY A 58 -5.15 -21.29 -22.82
C GLY A 58 -5.85 -21.03 -24.17
N ASP A 59 -7.19 -21.05 -24.12
CA ASP A 59 -8.04 -21.06 -25.33
C ASP A 59 -8.11 -19.71 -26.06
N ARG A 60 -7.70 -18.60 -25.42
CA ARG A 60 -7.63 -17.25 -25.98
C ARG A 60 -8.97 -16.75 -26.55
N ILE A 61 -10.07 -17.12 -25.90
CA ILE A 61 -11.44 -16.81 -26.32
C ILE A 61 -11.69 -15.30 -26.39
N PHE A 62 -11.06 -14.53 -25.46
CA PHE A 62 -11.19 -13.07 -25.40
C PHE A 62 -10.15 -12.31 -26.23
N ALA A 63 -9.19 -12.98 -26.86
CA ALA A 63 -8.10 -12.33 -27.61
C ALA A 63 -8.60 -11.41 -28.74
N GLU A 64 -9.67 -11.79 -29.43
CA GLU A 64 -10.26 -11.07 -30.56
C GLU A 64 -11.55 -10.31 -30.19
N ALA A 65 -11.90 -10.21 -28.91
CA ALA A 65 -13.10 -9.53 -28.44
C ALA A 65 -12.95 -8.00 -28.52
N LYS A 66 -12.99 -7.44 -29.72
CA LYS A 66 -12.77 -6.00 -29.98
C LYS A 66 -14.05 -5.17 -29.88
N THR A 67 -15.22 -5.80 -29.89
CA THR A 67 -16.52 -5.16 -29.71
C THR A 67 -17.25 -5.76 -28.50
N THR A 68 -18.27 -5.04 -28.00
CA THR A 68 -19.13 -5.58 -26.93
C THR A 68 -19.84 -6.86 -27.36
N LYS A 69 -20.24 -6.94 -28.62
CA LYS A 69 -20.85 -8.15 -29.19
C LYS A 69 -19.89 -9.34 -29.12
N ASP A 70 -18.63 -9.15 -29.53
CA ASP A 70 -17.61 -10.20 -29.46
C ASP A 70 -17.35 -10.61 -28.02
N PHE A 71 -17.27 -9.64 -27.11
CA PHE A 71 -17.11 -9.89 -25.67
C PHE A 71 -18.27 -10.75 -25.12
N TYR A 72 -19.53 -10.42 -25.46
CA TYR A 72 -20.66 -11.21 -24.97
C TYR A 72 -20.73 -12.61 -25.62
N MET A 73 -20.28 -12.76 -26.86
CA MET A 73 -20.16 -14.08 -27.50
C MET A 73 -19.10 -14.90 -26.73
N ALA A 74 -17.92 -14.36 -26.49
CA ALA A 74 -16.87 -15.00 -25.70
C ALA A 74 -17.37 -15.35 -24.29
N LEU A 75 -18.04 -14.40 -23.61
CA LEU A 75 -18.62 -14.61 -22.31
C LEU A 75 -19.65 -15.75 -22.29
N SER A 76 -20.50 -15.87 -23.34
CA SER A 76 -21.50 -16.94 -23.42
C SER A 76 -20.89 -18.33 -23.54
N VAL A 77 -19.72 -18.45 -24.18
CA VAL A 77 -18.98 -19.70 -24.26
C VAL A 77 -18.48 -20.15 -22.90
N VAL A 78 -17.97 -19.20 -22.10
CA VAL A 78 -17.39 -19.50 -20.77
C VAL A 78 -18.47 -19.64 -19.70
N ALA A 79 -19.50 -18.78 -19.73
CA ALA A 79 -20.48 -18.68 -18.67
C ALA A 79 -21.71 -19.58 -18.88
N GLY A 80 -22.04 -19.95 -20.11
CA GLY A 80 -23.21 -20.76 -20.44
C GLY A 80 -24.50 -20.19 -19.81
N ASP A 81 -25.24 -21.03 -19.08
CA ASP A 81 -26.52 -20.68 -18.44
C ASP A 81 -26.42 -19.66 -17.30
N LYS A 82 -25.21 -19.25 -16.94
CA LYS A 82 -25.00 -18.20 -15.91
C LYS A 82 -25.24 -16.79 -16.44
N MET A 83 -25.43 -16.59 -17.73
CA MET A 83 -25.75 -15.29 -18.31
C MET A 83 -27.22 -14.92 -18.06
N LYS A 84 -27.53 -14.35 -16.90
CA LYS A 84 -28.86 -13.90 -16.49
C LYS A 84 -29.00 -12.39 -16.55
N GLU A 85 -29.99 -11.82 -15.88
CA GLU A 85 -30.25 -10.38 -15.89
C GLU A 85 -29.21 -9.57 -15.09
N ARG A 86 -29.11 -8.27 -15.37
CA ARG A 86 -28.12 -7.35 -14.77
C ARG A 86 -28.16 -7.32 -13.26
N GLY A 87 -29.36 -7.19 -12.69
CA GLY A 87 -29.53 -7.05 -11.23
C GLY A 87 -29.03 -8.26 -10.43
N ASP A 88 -28.99 -9.42 -11.07
CA ASP A 88 -28.66 -10.70 -10.47
C ASP A 88 -27.25 -11.18 -10.80
N THR A 89 -26.61 -10.59 -11.81
CA THR A 89 -25.35 -11.10 -12.37
C THR A 89 -24.20 -10.13 -12.19
N LEU A 90 -23.17 -10.58 -11.46
CA LEU A 90 -21.87 -9.94 -11.42
C LEU A 90 -20.90 -10.67 -12.36
N VAL A 91 -20.28 -9.91 -13.26
CA VAL A 91 -19.16 -10.37 -14.08
C VAL A 91 -17.85 -9.83 -13.50
N PHE A 92 -17.02 -10.72 -13.01
CA PHE A 92 -15.69 -10.40 -12.53
C PHE A 92 -14.64 -10.70 -13.62
N ILE A 93 -13.90 -9.67 -14.01
CA ILE A 93 -12.81 -9.75 -14.99
C ILE A 93 -11.49 -9.67 -14.22
N ASP A 94 -10.88 -10.81 -13.94
CA ASP A 94 -9.60 -10.89 -13.23
C ASP A 94 -8.43 -10.71 -14.18
N GLU A 95 -7.38 -9.99 -13.73
CA GLU A 95 -6.16 -9.65 -14.49
C GLU A 95 -6.49 -9.00 -15.86
N ILE A 96 -7.38 -8.00 -15.85
CA ILE A 96 -7.90 -7.33 -17.07
C ILE A 96 -6.78 -6.80 -17.98
N GLN A 97 -5.61 -6.44 -17.41
CA GLN A 97 -4.46 -5.95 -18.17
C GLN A 97 -3.79 -7.02 -19.06
N ALA A 98 -4.16 -8.29 -18.94
CA ALA A 98 -3.65 -9.32 -19.85
C ALA A 98 -4.03 -9.04 -21.32
N TYR A 99 -5.15 -8.32 -21.52
CA TYR A 99 -5.61 -7.86 -22.82
C TYR A 99 -5.89 -6.35 -22.82
N ASP A 100 -4.99 -5.56 -23.38
CA ASP A 100 -5.08 -4.08 -23.39
C ASP A 100 -6.37 -3.55 -24.03
N HIS A 101 -6.91 -4.24 -25.06
CA HIS A 101 -8.14 -3.83 -25.75
C HIS A 101 -9.39 -3.95 -24.86
N LEU A 102 -9.40 -4.82 -23.87
CA LEU A 102 -10.54 -4.94 -22.94
C LEU A 102 -10.71 -3.68 -22.09
N LEU A 103 -9.62 -3.02 -21.71
CA LEU A 103 -9.70 -1.72 -21.00
C LEU A 103 -10.44 -0.67 -21.84
N THR A 104 -10.24 -0.68 -23.17
CA THR A 104 -10.97 0.22 -24.08
C THR A 104 -12.46 -0.14 -24.16
N LEU A 105 -12.80 -1.43 -24.08
CA LEU A 105 -14.19 -1.89 -24.11
C LEU A 105 -15.00 -1.53 -22.86
N VAL A 106 -14.35 -1.28 -21.72
CA VAL A 106 -15.04 -0.97 -20.45
C VAL A 106 -16.07 0.14 -20.63
N LYS A 107 -15.73 1.21 -21.35
CA LYS A 107 -16.65 2.32 -21.62
C LYS A 107 -17.96 1.84 -22.25
N PHE A 108 -17.87 0.98 -23.26
CA PHE A 108 -19.03 0.50 -24.01
C PHE A 108 -19.84 -0.51 -23.19
N LEU A 109 -19.18 -1.40 -22.44
CA LEU A 109 -19.85 -2.33 -21.52
C LEU A 109 -20.67 -1.58 -20.47
N MET A 110 -20.13 -0.46 -19.95
CA MET A 110 -20.83 0.39 -18.96
C MET A 110 -22.00 1.17 -19.57
N ILE A 111 -21.91 1.59 -20.85
CA ILE A 111 -23.02 2.23 -21.57
C ILE A 111 -24.17 1.23 -21.83
N GLU A 112 -23.86 0.00 -22.24
CA GLU A 112 -24.87 -1.01 -22.50
C GLU A 112 -25.55 -1.55 -21.25
N LYS A 113 -24.87 -1.49 -20.10
CA LYS A 113 -25.42 -1.86 -18.79
C LYS A 113 -26.04 -3.27 -18.74
N LYS A 114 -25.48 -4.22 -19.50
CA LYS A 114 -26.06 -5.57 -19.60
C LYS A 114 -25.86 -6.38 -18.32
N PHE A 115 -24.73 -6.20 -17.64
CA PHE A 115 -24.39 -6.83 -16.36
C PHE A 115 -23.81 -5.81 -15.39
N THR A 116 -23.65 -6.20 -14.12
CA THR A 116 -22.78 -5.50 -13.19
C THR A 116 -21.37 -6.02 -13.36
N TYR A 117 -20.37 -5.13 -13.37
CA TYR A 117 -18.98 -5.50 -13.63
C TYR A 117 -18.07 -5.06 -12.50
N ILE A 118 -17.10 -5.90 -12.22
CA ILE A 118 -15.91 -5.57 -11.42
C ILE A 118 -14.69 -6.15 -12.11
N ALA A 119 -13.57 -5.47 -12.04
CA ALA A 119 -12.30 -5.97 -12.56
C ALA A 119 -11.21 -5.91 -11.50
N SER A 120 -10.18 -6.74 -11.68
CA SER A 120 -8.93 -6.62 -10.93
C SER A 120 -7.73 -6.55 -11.87
N GLY A 121 -6.64 -5.99 -11.36
CA GLY A 121 -5.36 -5.97 -12.06
C GLY A 121 -4.18 -5.79 -11.11
N SER A 122 -3.06 -6.43 -11.44
CA SER A 122 -1.85 -6.37 -10.60
C SER A 122 -0.76 -5.42 -11.11
N LEU A 123 -0.93 -4.88 -12.32
CA LEU A 123 0.03 -3.97 -12.97
C LEU A 123 -0.70 -2.85 -13.72
N LEU A 124 -1.87 -2.53 -13.21
CA LEU A 124 -2.78 -1.66 -13.91
C LEU A 124 -2.21 -0.26 -14.10
N GLY A 125 -1.53 0.29 -13.09
CA GLY A 125 -0.87 1.59 -13.21
C GLY A 125 0.16 1.66 -14.34
N VAL A 126 0.85 0.55 -14.63
CA VAL A 126 1.77 0.44 -15.77
C VAL A 126 0.99 0.35 -17.08
N THR A 127 -0.05 -0.48 -17.12
CA THR A 127 -0.86 -0.70 -18.34
C THR A 127 -1.62 0.57 -18.72
N LEU A 128 -2.23 1.27 -17.76
CA LEU A 128 -2.97 2.51 -18.00
C LEU A 128 -2.07 3.61 -18.57
N LYS A 129 -0.80 3.71 -18.15
CA LYS A 129 0.18 4.66 -18.73
C LYS A 129 0.51 4.34 -20.19
N ASN A 130 0.45 3.07 -20.58
CA ASN A 130 0.82 2.59 -21.91
C ASN A 130 -0.38 2.40 -22.86
N THR A 131 -1.62 2.53 -22.37
CA THR A 131 -2.84 2.33 -23.17
C THR A 131 -3.25 3.64 -23.86
N ASN A 132 -3.48 3.58 -25.17
CA ASN A 132 -3.82 4.75 -25.99
C ASN A 132 -5.17 5.42 -25.63
N SER A 133 -6.06 4.73 -24.93
CA SER A 133 -7.37 5.25 -24.52
C SER A 133 -7.81 4.61 -23.21
N VAL A 134 -7.63 5.33 -22.11
CA VAL A 134 -8.12 4.93 -20.79
C VAL A 134 -9.51 5.53 -20.58
N PRO A 135 -10.56 4.74 -20.34
CA PRO A 135 -11.91 5.25 -20.10
C PRO A 135 -12.07 5.78 -18.65
N ILE A 136 -11.28 6.81 -18.28
CA ILE A 136 -11.22 7.35 -16.91
C ILE A 136 -12.61 7.65 -16.35
N GLY A 137 -13.52 8.18 -17.16
CA GLY A 137 -14.90 8.48 -16.76
C GLY A 137 -15.77 7.24 -16.48
N SER A 138 -15.37 6.05 -16.94
CA SER A 138 -16.12 4.79 -16.79
C SER A 138 -15.52 3.85 -15.74
N LEU A 139 -14.45 4.25 -15.07
CA LEU A 139 -13.76 3.47 -14.03
C LEU A 139 -13.82 4.17 -12.68
N ASN A 140 -13.99 3.41 -11.63
CA ASN A 140 -13.68 3.78 -10.25
C ASN A 140 -12.57 2.84 -9.75
N ILE A 141 -11.41 3.40 -9.46
CA ILE A 141 -10.22 2.61 -9.09
C ILE A 141 -10.04 2.67 -7.57
N ILE A 142 -9.98 1.49 -6.95
CA ILE A 142 -9.61 1.35 -5.55
C ILE A 142 -8.27 0.62 -5.48
N HIS A 143 -7.27 1.27 -4.88
CA HIS A 143 -5.99 0.63 -4.60
C HIS A 143 -6.10 -0.23 -3.34
N MET A 144 -5.68 -1.48 -3.46
CA MET A 144 -5.60 -2.42 -2.35
C MET A 144 -4.13 -2.63 -1.96
N TYR A 145 -3.89 -2.60 -0.65
CA TYR A 145 -2.56 -2.79 -0.07
C TYR A 145 -2.51 -4.10 0.73
N PRO A 146 -1.32 -4.58 1.15
CA PRO A 146 -1.22 -5.59 2.20
C PRO A 146 -2.08 -5.21 3.42
N MET A 147 -2.39 -6.16 4.27
CA MET A 147 -3.17 -5.91 5.50
C MET A 147 -2.45 -4.88 6.36
N ASP A 148 -3.19 -3.87 6.83
CA ASP A 148 -2.68 -2.91 7.81
C ASP A 148 -2.70 -3.51 9.23
N PHE A 149 -2.19 -2.76 10.20
CA PHE A 149 -2.08 -3.26 11.56
C PHE A 149 -3.44 -3.53 12.22
N GLU A 150 -4.47 -2.74 11.94
CA GLU A 150 -5.83 -2.99 12.43
C GLU A 150 -6.38 -4.32 11.90
N GLU A 151 -6.24 -4.58 10.60
CA GLU A 151 -6.64 -5.86 9.98
C GLU A 151 -5.85 -7.05 10.58
N PHE A 152 -4.56 -6.84 10.89
CA PHE A 152 -3.73 -7.84 11.57
C PHE A 152 -4.19 -8.08 13.01
N LEU A 153 -4.61 -7.06 13.74
CA LEU A 153 -5.19 -7.21 15.08
C LEU A 153 -6.46 -8.06 15.05
N TYR A 154 -7.38 -7.79 14.11
CA TYR A 154 -8.57 -8.62 13.92
C TYR A 154 -8.22 -10.08 13.59
N ALA A 155 -7.23 -10.31 12.72
CA ALA A 155 -6.75 -11.64 12.39
C ALA A 155 -6.19 -12.41 13.61
N ASN A 156 -5.67 -11.69 14.61
CA ASN A 156 -5.18 -12.26 15.87
C ASN A 156 -6.19 -12.26 17.00
N GLY A 157 -7.48 -12.06 16.69
CA GLY A 157 -8.58 -12.18 17.66
C GLY A 157 -8.76 -10.96 18.57
N VAL A 158 -8.20 -9.80 18.22
CA VAL A 158 -8.53 -8.54 18.90
C VAL A 158 -9.91 -8.09 18.44
N GLY A 159 -10.85 -7.94 19.38
CA GLY A 159 -12.21 -7.55 19.07
C GLY A 159 -12.38 -6.04 18.83
N GLU A 160 -13.50 -5.69 18.17
CA GLU A 160 -13.86 -4.32 17.81
C GLU A 160 -13.85 -3.35 19.00
N LEU A 161 -14.39 -3.78 20.15
CA LEU A 161 -14.39 -2.96 21.37
C LEU A 161 -12.99 -2.51 21.81
N VAL A 162 -11.96 -3.34 21.61
CA VAL A 162 -10.59 -2.99 21.94
C VAL A 162 -10.05 -1.94 20.94
N ILE A 163 -10.38 -2.10 19.67
CA ILE A 163 -9.97 -1.14 18.62
C ILE A 163 -10.65 0.22 18.84
N GLU A 164 -11.92 0.24 19.22
CA GLU A 164 -12.65 1.46 19.56
C GLU A 164 -12.06 2.15 20.78
N GLU A 165 -11.77 1.42 21.86
CA GLU A 165 -11.09 1.96 23.05
C GLU A 165 -9.72 2.55 22.69
N MET A 166 -8.93 1.88 21.85
CA MET A 166 -7.65 2.41 21.35
C MET A 166 -7.86 3.69 20.55
N ARG A 167 -8.89 3.77 19.71
CA ARG A 167 -9.23 4.96 18.91
C ARG A 167 -9.65 6.13 19.80
N GLU A 168 -10.46 5.88 20.82
CA GLU A 168 -10.84 6.91 21.79
C GLU A 168 -9.63 7.45 22.54
N ASN A 169 -8.73 6.59 23.03
CA ASN A 169 -7.52 7.01 23.71
C ASN A 169 -6.59 7.83 22.79
N PHE A 170 -6.47 7.42 21.51
CA PHE A 170 -5.74 8.20 20.51
C PHE A 170 -6.33 9.60 20.33
N ASN A 171 -7.65 9.72 20.17
CA ASN A 171 -8.35 11.00 19.99
C ASN A 171 -8.25 11.91 21.23
N LYS A 172 -8.28 11.32 22.42
CA LYS A 172 -8.10 12.04 23.71
C LYS A 172 -6.64 12.36 24.03
N GLN A 173 -5.69 11.83 23.25
CA GLN A 173 -4.25 11.87 23.52
C GLN A 173 -3.90 11.26 24.89
N GLU A 174 -4.50 10.12 25.18
CA GLU A 174 -4.31 9.35 26.39
C GLU A 174 -3.56 8.04 26.11
N ALA A 175 -2.81 7.57 27.13
CA ALA A 175 -2.11 6.30 27.06
C ALA A 175 -3.05 5.14 27.40
N LEU A 176 -2.89 4.00 26.71
CA LEU A 176 -3.54 2.75 27.12
C LEU A 176 -3.03 2.30 28.52
N PRO A 177 -3.84 1.56 29.29
CA PRO A 177 -3.35 0.87 30.47
C PRO A 177 -2.13 -0.02 30.14
N GLU A 178 -1.16 -0.11 31.04
CA GLU A 178 0.13 -0.78 30.81
C GLU A 178 -0.01 -2.21 30.26
N ALA A 179 -0.90 -3.02 30.86
CA ALA A 179 -1.12 -4.39 30.40
C ALA A 179 -1.65 -4.45 28.96
N MET A 180 -2.51 -3.50 28.57
CA MET A 180 -3.05 -3.39 27.23
C MET A 180 -1.98 -2.90 26.24
N HIS A 181 -1.23 -1.86 26.62
CA HIS A 181 -0.09 -1.37 25.84
C HIS A 181 0.90 -2.51 25.53
N ASN A 182 1.32 -3.25 26.55
CA ASN A 182 2.26 -4.37 26.39
C ASN A 182 1.72 -5.45 25.43
N LYS A 183 0.42 -5.76 25.50
CA LYS A 183 -0.22 -6.73 24.63
C LYS A 183 -0.27 -6.25 23.17
N ILE A 184 -0.65 -4.99 22.94
CA ILE A 184 -0.71 -4.38 21.60
C ILE A 184 0.69 -4.21 21.02
N MET A 185 1.67 -3.80 21.83
CA MET A 185 3.07 -3.74 21.39
C MET A 185 3.66 -5.10 21.01
N ASP A 186 3.32 -6.16 21.74
CA ASP A 186 3.72 -7.53 21.37
C ASP A 186 3.12 -7.94 20.01
N LEU A 187 1.83 -7.62 19.77
CA LEU A 187 1.21 -7.85 18.47
C LEU A 187 1.82 -6.97 17.37
N PHE A 188 2.17 -5.72 17.67
CA PHE A 188 2.83 -4.85 16.72
C PHE A 188 4.21 -5.39 16.31
N LYS A 189 5.01 -5.87 17.26
CA LYS A 189 6.28 -6.52 16.96
C LYS A 189 6.11 -7.80 16.13
N LYS A 190 5.05 -8.56 16.37
CA LYS A 190 4.69 -9.70 15.52
C LYS A 190 4.30 -9.26 14.11
N TYR A 191 3.58 -8.13 13.98
CA TYR A 191 3.27 -7.54 12.70
C TYR A 191 4.54 -7.10 11.93
N LEU A 192 5.55 -6.54 12.61
CA LEU A 192 6.85 -6.24 11.98
C LEU A 192 7.52 -7.50 11.40
N LEU A 193 7.28 -8.66 12.00
CA LEU A 193 7.83 -9.94 11.53
C LEU A 193 6.99 -10.56 10.41
N VAL A 194 5.67 -10.60 10.59
CA VAL A 194 4.73 -11.31 9.71
C VAL A 194 4.35 -10.45 8.50
N GLY A 195 4.26 -9.13 8.68
CA GLY A 195 3.74 -8.21 7.68
C GLY A 195 2.24 -8.32 7.48
N GLY A 196 1.77 -7.75 6.37
CA GLY A 196 0.37 -7.71 5.98
C GLY A 196 0.00 -8.58 4.77
N LEU A 197 0.92 -9.42 4.26
CA LEU A 197 0.58 -10.36 3.19
C LEU A 197 -0.43 -11.40 3.69
N PRO A 198 -1.65 -11.50 3.12
CA PRO A 198 -2.72 -12.33 3.69
C PRO A 198 -2.32 -13.79 3.93
N LYS A 199 -1.55 -14.38 2.99
CA LYS A 199 -1.10 -15.78 3.16
C LYS A 199 -0.09 -15.93 4.29
N ALA A 200 0.81 -14.96 4.49
CA ALA A 200 1.75 -14.98 5.62
C ALA A 200 1.03 -14.79 6.95
N VAL A 201 0.02 -13.89 7.00
CA VAL A 201 -0.81 -13.68 8.19
C VAL A 201 -1.63 -14.92 8.52
N GLU A 202 -2.28 -15.55 7.53
CA GLU A 202 -3.03 -16.81 7.70
C GLU A 202 -2.12 -17.91 8.27
N THR A 203 -0.97 -18.15 7.63
CA THR A 203 0.02 -19.13 8.08
C THR A 203 0.47 -18.86 9.52
N PHE A 204 0.74 -17.59 9.85
CA PHE A 204 1.11 -17.22 11.22
C PHE A 204 -0.01 -17.47 12.22
N VAL A 205 -1.27 -17.14 11.88
CA VAL A 205 -2.41 -17.34 12.78
C VAL A 205 -2.66 -18.84 13.04
N GLU A 206 -2.53 -19.67 12.00
CA GLU A 206 -2.80 -21.11 12.07
C GLU A 206 -1.68 -21.89 12.78
N SER A 207 -0.43 -21.68 12.41
CA SER A 207 0.69 -22.52 12.84
C SER A 207 1.60 -21.90 13.91
N ARG A 208 1.65 -20.56 13.98
CA ARG A 208 2.64 -19.80 14.77
C ARG A 208 4.09 -20.16 14.43
N ASN A 209 4.33 -20.80 13.30
CA ASN A 209 5.62 -21.31 12.89
C ASN A 209 6.38 -20.25 12.05
N VAL A 210 7.52 -19.82 12.59
CA VAL A 210 8.37 -18.78 11.93
C VAL A 210 8.86 -19.26 10.56
N VAL A 211 9.25 -20.52 10.44
CA VAL A 211 9.81 -21.05 9.19
C VAL A 211 8.77 -21.03 8.06
N GLU A 212 7.52 -21.38 8.39
CA GLU A 212 6.44 -21.45 7.42
C GLU A 212 6.05 -20.07 6.88
N PHE A 213 5.77 -19.06 7.73
CA PHE A 213 5.41 -17.76 7.22
C PHE A 213 6.60 -17.05 6.54
N ARG A 214 7.85 -17.32 6.95
CA ARG A 214 9.04 -16.84 6.25
C ARG A 214 9.19 -17.43 4.86
N ALA A 215 8.86 -18.72 4.69
CA ALA A 215 8.84 -19.36 3.37
C ALA A 215 7.84 -18.65 2.44
N VAL A 216 6.63 -18.36 2.92
CA VAL A 216 5.62 -17.61 2.16
C VAL A 216 6.12 -16.21 1.77
N GLN A 217 6.73 -15.48 2.69
CA GLN A 217 7.29 -14.16 2.41
C GLN A 217 8.39 -14.22 1.34
N HIS A 218 9.26 -15.21 1.42
CA HIS A 218 10.33 -15.41 0.45
C HIS A 218 9.77 -15.73 -0.94
N GLU A 219 8.82 -16.63 -1.04
CA GLU A 219 8.15 -16.97 -2.32
C GLU A 219 7.51 -15.73 -2.95
N ILE A 220 6.79 -14.92 -2.17
CA ILE A 220 6.16 -13.71 -2.67
C ILE A 220 7.19 -12.65 -3.09
N HIS A 221 8.28 -12.50 -2.34
CA HIS A 221 9.38 -11.62 -2.72
C HIS A 221 10.02 -12.02 -4.06
N GLU A 222 10.26 -13.32 -4.27
CA GLU A 222 10.76 -13.84 -5.55
C GLU A 222 9.77 -13.62 -6.69
N LEU A 223 8.46 -13.83 -6.45
CA LEU A 223 7.42 -13.53 -7.43
C LEU A 223 7.41 -12.05 -7.81
N TYR A 224 7.53 -11.13 -6.84
CA TYR A 224 7.62 -9.69 -7.11
C TYR A 224 8.83 -9.35 -7.98
N GLY A 225 9.96 -9.96 -7.71
CA GLY A 225 11.16 -9.76 -8.51
C GLY A 225 11.04 -10.30 -9.95
N ILE A 226 10.33 -11.40 -10.15
CA ILE A 226 10.01 -11.94 -11.49
C ILE A 226 9.03 -11.01 -12.20
N ASP A 227 7.96 -10.59 -11.53
CA ASP A 227 6.95 -9.69 -12.08
C ASP A 227 7.51 -8.32 -12.42
N ALA A 228 8.42 -7.80 -11.61
CA ALA A 228 9.14 -6.56 -11.87
C ALA A 228 9.85 -6.54 -13.24
N SER A 229 10.10 -7.71 -13.82
CA SER A 229 10.76 -7.83 -15.12
C SER A 229 9.86 -8.37 -16.24
N LYS A 230 8.67 -8.90 -15.93
CA LYS A 230 7.85 -9.70 -16.86
C LYS A 230 7.28 -8.90 -18.05
N TYR A 231 6.78 -7.70 -17.79
CA TYR A 231 6.04 -6.90 -18.78
C TYR A 231 6.89 -5.88 -19.53
N GLU A 232 8.15 -5.77 -19.19
CA GLU A 232 9.05 -4.91 -19.94
C GLU A 232 9.55 -5.64 -21.21
N LYS A 233 9.42 -4.99 -22.36
CA LYS A 233 9.79 -5.57 -23.65
C LYS A 233 11.31 -5.58 -23.88
N GLU A 234 12.00 -4.60 -23.34
CA GLU A 234 13.43 -4.43 -23.50
C GLU A 234 14.23 -5.21 -22.45
N HIS A 235 15.06 -6.16 -22.86
CA HIS A 235 15.83 -7.01 -21.95
C HIS A 235 16.74 -6.20 -21.00
N SER A 236 17.35 -5.13 -21.51
CA SER A 236 18.21 -4.25 -20.70
C SER A 236 17.46 -3.56 -19.58
N ARG A 237 16.20 -3.15 -19.84
CA ARG A 237 15.33 -2.49 -18.89
C ARG A 237 14.78 -3.45 -17.84
N LYS A 238 14.44 -4.69 -18.22
CA LYS A 238 14.06 -5.76 -17.28
C LYS A 238 15.11 -5.94 -16.18
N LEU A 239 16.39 -6.03 -16.58
CA LEU A 239 17.48 -6.18 -15.64
C LEU A 239 17.63 -5.00 -14.69
N LYS A 240 17.38 -3.77 -15.16
CA LYS A 240 17.45 -2.57 -14.31
C LYS A 240 16.31 -2.54 -13.29
N VAL A 241 15.08 -2.79 -13.71
CA VAL A 241 13.91 -2.85 -12.82
C VAL A 241 14.15 -3.89 -11.72
N ARG A 242 14.57 -5.11 -12.10
CA ARG A 242 14.91 -6.18 -11.13
C ARG A 242 16.00 -5.75 -10.17
N ARG A 243 17.10 -5.17 -10.68
CA ARG A 243 18.22 -4.71 -9.86
C ARG A 243 17.82 -3.63 -8.87
N ILE A 244 16.99 -2.66 -9.30
CA ILE A 244 16.48 -1.61 -8.41
C ILE A 244 15.65 -2.24 -7.30
N PHE A 245 14.76 -3.19 -7.61
CA PHE A 245 13.95 -3.89 -6.61
C PHE A 245 14.82 -4.64 -5.59
N ASP A 246 15.80 -5.42 -6.06
CA ASP A 246 16.71 -6.19 -5.20
C ASP A 246 17.59 -5.30 -4.30
N MET A 247 17.81 -4.03 -4.70
CA MET A 247 18.61 -3.06 -3.93
C MET A 247 17.79 -2.32 -2.86
N ILE A 248 16.46 -2.34 -2.87
CA ILE A 248 15.64 -1.61 -1.90
C ILE A 248 16.07 -1.91 -0.45
N PRO A 249 16.21 -3.18 -0.02
CA PRO A 249 16.62 -3.49 1.35
C PRO A 249 17.97 -2.90 1.74
N SER A 250 18.98 -3.06 0.89
CA SER A 250 20.34 -2.54 1.16
C SER A 250 20.38 -1.01 1.21
N ASN A 251 19.60 -0.33 0.37
CA ASN A 251 19.49 1.12 0.41
C ASN A 251 18.84 1.60 1.71
N LEU A 252 17.86 0.88 2.26
CA LEU A 252 17.22 1.19 3.52
C LEU A 252 18.15 1.04 4.74
N GLU A 253 19.19 0.22 4.67
CA GLU A 253 20.21 0.12 5.71
C GLU A 253 21.19 1.30 5.72
N ASN A 254 21.32 2.02 4.62
CA ASN A 254 22.18 3.18 4.51
C ASN A 254 21.64 4.36 5.35
N LYS A 255 22.54 5.18 5.88
CA LYS A 255 22.18 6.33 6.73
C LYS A 255 21.11 7.26 6.09
N LYS A 256 21.16 7.44 4.78
CA LYS A 256 20.20 8.31 4.06
C LYS A 256 19.04 7.57 3.42
N LYS A 257 19.07 6.25 3.42
CA LYS A 257 18.01 5.39 2.85
C LYS A 257 17.56 5.73 1.42
N ARG A 258 18.44 6.36 0.63
CA ARG A 258 18.17 6.77 -0.74
C ARG A 258 18.71 5.76 -1.72
N ILE A 259 18.09 5.69 -2.88
CA ILE A 259 18.60 4.86 -3.97
C ILE A 259 19.96 5.36 -4.42
N ILE A 260 20.91 4.45 -4.49
CA ILE A 260 22.28 4.72 -4.94
C ILE A 260 22.38 4.40 -6.43
N ILE A 261 22.34 5.43 -7.27
CA ILE A 261 22.30 5.29 -8.73
C ILE A 261 23.50 4.49 -9.30
N LYS A 262 24.68 4.64 -8.70
CA LYS A 262 25.90 3.90 -9.13
C LYS A 262 25.75 2.39 -9.04
N ASP A 263 24.92 1.92 -8.11
CA ASP A 263 24.72 0.49 -7.90
C ASP A 263 23.73 -0.11 -8.90
N ILE A 264 22.92 0.74 -9.56
CA ILE A 264 22.00 0.30 -10.64
C ILE A 264 22.83 -0.02 -11.90
N GLU A 265 23.72 0.87 -12.28
CA GLU A 265 24.55 0.73 -13.49
C GLU A 265 25.86 1.51 -13.29
N ASP A 266 27.02 0.86 -13.53
CA ASP A 266 28.33 1.48 -13.38
C ASP A 266 28.64 2.46 -14.55
N LYS A 267 27.81 3.50 -14.65
CA LYS A 267 27.97 4.59 -15.64
C LYS A 267 28.09 5.94 -14.95
N LYS A 268 29.24 6.58 -15.05
CA LYS A 268 29.63 7.82 -14.33
C LYS A 268 28.68 9.03 -14.54
N TRP A 269 27.82 9.02 -15.54
CA TRP A 269 27.01 10.18 -15.93
C TRP A 269 25.50 10.02 -15.67
N LYS A 270 25.08 8.89 -15.14
CA LYS A 270 23.66 8.58 -14.87
C LYS A 270 23.16 9.27 -13.59
N ARG A 271 21.94 9.77 -13.66
CA ARG A 271 21.21 10.43 -12.55
C ARG A 271 19.89 9.69 -12.28
N SER A 272 19.24 9.96 -11.16
CA SER A 272 17.94 9.37 -10.83
C SER A 272 16.89 9.58 -11.93
N ASN A 273 16.92 10.73 -12.62
CA ASN A 273 16.01 11.01 -13.73
C ASN A 273 16.14 10.04 -14.92
N ASP A 274 17.27 9.39 -15.08
CA ASP A 274 17.48 8.40 -16.14
C ASP A 274 16.80 7.04 -15.86
N TYR A 275 16.21 6.86 -14.66
CA TYR A 275 15.57 5.63 -14.18
C TYR A 275 14.14 5.88 -13.68
N LEU A 276 13.53 7.03 -14.02
CA LEU A 276 12.18 7.37 -13.57
C LEU A 276 11.15 6.34 -14.00
N ASP A 277 11.28 5.83 -15.22
CA ASP A 277 10.38 4.82 -15.75
C ASP A 277 10.47 3.49 -14.98
N GLU A 278 11.68 3.09 -14.56
CA GLU A 278 11.91 1.89 -13.77
C GLU A 278 11.36 2.06 -12.35
N PHE A 279 11.52 3.24 -11.75
CA PHE A 279 10.92 3.55 -10.45
C PHE A 279 9.40 3.58 -10.54
N ASP A 280 8.86 4.29 -11.52
CA ASP A 280 7.42 4.39 -11.78
C ASP A 280 6.80 3.01 -12.02
N TYR A 281 7.54 2.10 -12.64
CA TYR A 281 7.11 0.73 -12.83
C TYR A 281 6.92 0.01 -11.49
N LEU A 282 7.94 0.02 -10.62
CA LEU A 282 7.89 -0.65 -9.30
C LEU A 282 6.79 -0.07 -8.40
N ILE A 283 6.62 1.26 -8.43
CA ILE A 283 5.60 1.98 -7.67
C ILE A 283 4.19 1.63 -8.21
N SER A 284 4.02 1.70 -9.53
CA SER A 284 2.74 1.40 -10.18
C SER A 284 2.35 -0.07 -10.09
N ALA A 285 3.32 -0.98 -9.96
CA ALA A 285 3.09 -2.39 -9.68
C ALA A 285 2.68 -2.63 -8.21
N GLY A 286 2.77 -1.63 -7.35
CA GLY A 286 2.42 -1.71 -5.94
C GLY A 286 3.41 -2.51 -5.10
N ILE A 287 4.61 -2.82 -5.62
CA ILE A 287 5.65 -3.60 -4.91
C ILE A 287 6.69 -2.73 -4.21
N ALA A 288 6.72 -1.44 -4.54
CA ALA A 288 7.52 -0.45 -3.84
C ALA A 288 6.68 0.78 -3.46
N LEU A 289 7.00 1.38 -2.31
CA LEU A 289 6.39 2.61 -1.81
C LEU A 289 7.35 3.76 -2.00
N GLU A 290 6.90 4.79 -2.71
CA GLU A 290 7.67 6.01 -2.95
C GLU A 290 7.56 6.98 -1.79
N VAL A 291 8.70 7.55 -1.34
CA VAL A 291 8.75 8.67 -0.41
C VAL A 291 9.62 9.78 -1.01
N LYS A 292 9.00 10.92 -1.34
CA LYS A 292 9.63 12.03 -2.06
C LYS A 292 10.31 13.02 -1.12
N ALA A 293 11.47 13.54 -1.51
CA ALA A 293 12.14 14.57 -0.74
C ALA A 293 11.47 15.94 -0.90
N VAL A 294 11.34 16.65 0.22
CA VAL A 294 10.90 18.05 0.26
C VAL A 294 11.92 18.87 1.04
N SER A 295 12.39 19.96 0.45
CA SER A 295 13.33 20.88 1.09
C SER A 295 12.67 22.11 1.69
N THR A 296 11.49 22.48 1.17
CA THR A 296 10.68 23.61 1.61
C THR A 296 9.25 23.11 1.85
N PRO A 297 8.93 22.64 3.06
CA PRO A 297 7.66 21.95 3.35
C PRO A 297 6.53 22.96 3.56
N THR A 298 6.02 23.50 2.48
CA THR A 298 4.79 24.29 2.47
C THR A 298 3.64 23.46 1.93
N TYR A 299 2.43 23.68 2.45
CA TYR A 299 1.22 23.00 1.99
C TYR A 299 0.77 23.54 0.63
N PRO A 300 0.34 22.71 -0.33
CA PRO A 300 0.45 21.26 -0.34
C PRO A 300 1.87 20.76 -0.70
N LEU A 301 2.30 19.65 -0.11
CA LEU A 301 3.67 19.13 -0.26
C LEU A 301 4.03 18.76 -1.70
N VAL A 302 3.04 18.42 -2.53
CA VAL A 302 3.24 18.04 -3.93
C VAL A 302 3.93 19.11 -4.75
N GLU A 303 3.68 20.40 -4.47
CA GLU A 303 4.27 21.53 -5.22
C GLU A 303 5.78 21.66 -4.99
N ASN A 304 6.26 21.22 -3.84
CA ASN A 304 7.66 21.39 -3.43
C ASN A 304 8.45 20.07 -3.42
N SER A 305 7.87 18.99 -3.96
CA SER A 305 8.52 17.70 -4.01
C SER A 305 9.58 17.62 -5.10
N GLY A 306 10.84 17.38 -4.70
CA GLY A 306 11.95 17.20 -5.64
C GLY A 306 12.01 15.78 -6.19
N LYS A 307 11.97 15.65 -7.53
CA LYS A 307 12.04 14.34 -8.22
C LYS A 307 13.39 13.62 -8.10
N ASN A 308 14.43 14.29 -7.61
CA ASN A 308 15.81 13.78 -7.69
C ASN A 308 16.31 13.04 -6.45
N LEU A 309 15.56 13.06 -5.36
CA LEU A 309 15.92 12.41 -4.09
C LEU A 309 14.75 11.54 -3.65
N LEU A 310 14.83 10.28 -4.00
CA LEU A 310 13.78 9.29 -3.79
C LEU A 310 14.24 8.24 -2.79
N LYS A 311 13.39 7.94 -1.81
CA LYS A 311 13.46 6.71 -1.03
C LYS A 311 12.42 5.74 -1.56
N LEU A 312 12.79 4.47 -1.73
CA LEU A 312 11.86 3.38 -1.98
C LEU A 312 11.84 2.44 -0.79
N TYR A 313 10.64 2.17 -0.30
CA TYR A 313 10.39 1.13 0.69
C TYR A 313 9.74 -0.06 0.01
N ILE A 314 9.99 -1.28 0.51
CA ILE A 314 9.23 -2.44 0.07
C ILE A 314 7.80 -2.34 0.60
N ASN A 315 6.83 -2.85 -0.14
CA ASN A 315 5.40 -2.69 0.17
C ASN A 315 4.92 -3.47 1.40
N ASP A 316 5.74 -4.35 1.96
CA ASP A 316 5.42 -5.18 3.12
C ASP A 316 6.59 -5.29 4.09
N VAL A 317 6.36 -4.90 5.35
CA VAL A 317 7.39 -4.92 6.40
C VAL A 317 7.85 -6.32 6.76
N GLY A 318 6.98 -7.32 6.63
CA GLY A 318 7.32 -8.72 6.88
C GLY A 318 8.35 -9.25 5.89
N ILE A 319 8.23 -8.88 4.61
CA ILE A 319 9.26 -9.21 3.61
C ILE A 319 10.60 -8.58 4.02
N LEU A 320 10.61 -7.27 4.34
CA LEU A 320 11.86 -6.60 4.72
C LEU A 320 12.51 -7.24 5.94
N SER A 321 11.73 -7.49 7.00
CA SER A 321 12.24 -8.13 8.22
C SER A 321 12.70 -9.57 7.95
N GLY A 322 12.09 -10.26 7.00
CA GLY A 322 12.51 -11.59 6.53
C GLY A 322 13.86 -11.57 5.86
N LEU A 323 14.12 -10.58 5.01
CA LEU A 323 15.39 -10.39 4.33
C LEU A 323 16.52 -10.03 5.31
N PHE A 324 16.24 -9.18 6.30
CA PHE A 324 17.26 -8.74 7.27
C PHE A 324 17.56 -9.76 8.35
N TYR A 325 16.54 -10.35 8.94
CA TYR A 325 16.72 -11.16 10.16
C TYR A 325 16.49 -12.65 9.94
N ARG A 326 15.98 -13.05 8.77
CA ARG A 326 15.64 -14.43 8.46
C ARG A 326 14.76 -15.03 9.59
N ASN A 327 15.18 -16.15 10.17
CA ASN A 327 14.43 -16.80 11.27
C ASN A 327 14.79 -16.27 12.67
N ASN A 328 15.70 -15.28 12.77
CA ASN A 328 16.07 -14.68 14.06
C ASN A 328 15.02 -13.63 14.50
N ILE A 329 13.89 -14.09 15.01
CA ILE A 329 12.83 -13.21 15.52
C ILE A 329 13.21 -12.48 16.81
N LYS A 330 14.21 -12.99 17.56
CA LYS A 330 14.65 -12.41 18.84
C LYS A 330 15.06 -10.96 18.67
N ALA A 331 15.74 -10.65 17.57
CA ALA A 331 16.21 -9.28 17.30
C ALA A 331 15.07 -8.25 17.32
N VAL A 332 13.92 -8.59 16.73
CA VAL A 332 12.74 -7.71 16.69
C VAL A 332 11.94 -7.75 17.97
N MET A 333 11.71 -8.95 18.52
CA MET A 333 10.87 -9.12 19.72
C MET A 333 11.47 -8.49 20.99
N SER A 334 12.80 -8.47 21.11
CA SER A 334 13.52 -7.94 22.29
C SER A 334 14.07 -6.53 22.10
N ASP A 335 13.79 -5.84 20.99
CA ASP A 335 14.39 -4.55 20.62
C ASP A 335 15.92 -4.56 20.76
N ASP A 336 16.56 -5.58 20.16
CA ASP A 336 18.00 -5.80 20.28
C ASP A 336 18.77 -4.62 19.68
N LYS A 337 19.56 -3.96 20.52
CA LYS A 337 20.36 -2.78 20.13
C LYS A 337 21.48 -3.11 19.14
N SER A 338 21.85 -4.39 18.99
CA SER A 338 22.89 -4.81 18.06
C SER A 338 22.43 -4.82 16.58
N VAL A 339 21.12 -4.70 16.32
CA VAL A 339 20.51 -4.68 14.99
C VAL A 339 19.85 -3.34 14.69
N ASN A 340 19.91 -2.93 13.42
CA ASN A 340 19.26 -1.73 12.96
C ASN A 340 17.75 -1.99 12.72
N LEU A 341 16.92 -1.70 13.72
CA LEU A 341 15.46 -1.79 13.59
C LEU A 341 14.84 -0.56 12.92
N GLY A 342 15.57 0.54 12.80
CA GLY A 342 15.04 1.81 12.29
C GLY A 342 14.38 1.67 10.92
N SER A 343 14.99 0.95 9.98
CA SER A 343 14.44 0.75 8.65
C SER A 343 13.15 -0.08 8.63
N VAL A 344 13.02 -1.04 9.54
CA VAL A 344 11.80 -1.86 9.68
C VAL A 344 10.67 -1.01 10.26
N TYR A 345 10.96 -0.19 11.27
CA TYR A 345 10.00 0.72 11.88
C TYR A 345 9.55 1.82 10.90
N GLU A 346 10.46 2.39 10.12
CA GLU A 346 10.08 3.33 9.08
C GLU A 346 9.26 2.64 7.98
N THR A 347 9.62 1.43 7.55
CA THR A 347 8.87 0.71 6.52
C THR A 347 7.43 0.45 6.93
N VAL A 348 7.16 0.03 8.17
CA VAL A 348 5.78 -0.18 8.62
C VAL A 348 4.99 1.13 8.67
N VAL A 349 5.63 2.25 9.05
CA VAL A 349 4.98 3.57 9.02
C VAL A 349 4.65 3.99 7.59
N ALA A 350 5.57 3.77 6.63
CA ALA A 350 5.29 4.02 5.21
C ALA A 350 4.12 3.18 4.70
N GLN A 351 4.10 1.88 5.07
CA GLN A 351 3.04 0.94 4.69
C GLN A 351 1.67 1.38 5.24
N GLU A 352 1.58 1.72 6.53
CA GLU A 352 0.34 2.18 7.17
C GLU A 352 -0.16 3.48 6.54
N LEU A 353 0.68 4.51 6.47
CA LEU A 353 0.30 5.80 5.90
C LEU A 353 -0.15 5.66 4.44
N LYS A 354 0.53 4.83 3.64
CA LYS A 354 0.15 4.62 2.24
C LYS A 354 -1.19 3.87 2.11
N ALA A 355 -1.42 2.84 2.93
CA ALA A 355 -2.68 2.12 3.00
C ALA A 355 -3.84 3.03 3.44
N HIS A 356 -3.56 4.04 4.23
CA HIS A 356 -4.53 5.05 4.72
C HIS A 356 -4.70 6.26 3.80
N GLY A 357 -4.14 6.21 2.59
CA GLY A 357 -4.40 7.19 1.52
C GLY A 357 -3.46 8.40 1.49
N TYR A 358 -2.37 8.40 2.25
CA TYR A 358 -1.40 9.48 2.19
C TYR A 358 -0.42 9.33 1.03
N ASP A 359 -0.05 10.45 0.42
CA ASP A 359 1.20 10.57 -0.30
C ASP A 359 2.34 10.84 0.67
N LEU A 360 3.47 10.15 0.45
CA LEU A 360 4.56 10.14 1.42
C LEU A 360 5.68 11.07 0.99
N TYR A 361 6.09 11.91 1.92
CA TYR A 361 7.21 12.82 1.76
C TYR A 361 8.15 12.69 2.95
N TYR A 362 9.40 13.17 2.80
CA TYR A 362 10.35 13.33 3.89
C TYR A 362 11.07 14.67 3.76
N TYR A 363 11.44 15.27 4.88
CA TYR A 363 12.24 16.48 4.86
C TYR A 363 13.72 16.15 4.72
N ASP A 364 14.41 16.84 3.80
CA ASP A 364 15.85 16.76 3.65
C ASP A 364 16.47 18.14 3.42
N ASN A 365 17.24 18.57 4.39
CA ASN A 365 17.94 19.84 4.35
C ASN A 365 19.36 19.70 4.87
N LYS A 366 20.35 20.22 4.13
CA LYS A 366 21.77 20.11 4.50
C LYS A 366 22.11 20.72 5.85
N LYS A 367 21.42 21.79 6.27
CA LYS A 367 21.67 22.51 7.54
C LYS A 367 20.87 21.95 8.71
N ASN A 368 19.60 21.59 8.46
CA ASN A 368 18.64 21.25 9.49
C ASN A 368 18.52 19.74 9.72
N GLY A 369 19.03 18.93 8.78
CA GLY A 369 18.95 17.48 8.86
C GLY A 369 17.74 16.91 8.13
N GLU A 370 17.27 15.75 8.57
CA GLU A 370 16.21 14.97 7.95
C GLU A 370 15.10 14.67 8.96
N VAL A 371 13.83 14.73 8.52
CA VAL A 371 12.64 14.26 9.26
C VAL A 371 12.07 13.10 8.46
N ASP A 372 11.74 12.00 9.11
CA ASP A 372 11.43 10.71 8.47
C ASP A 372 10.25 10.79 7.54
N TYR A 373 9.14 11.41 7.96
CA TYR A 373 7.95 11.59 7.12
C TYR A 373 7.35 12.98 7.26
N LEU A 374 6.76 13.43 6.16
CA LEU A 374 5.84 14.56 6.09
C LEU A 374 4.57 14.09 5.39
N ILE A 375 3.42 14.46 5.91
CA ILE A 375 2.10 14.25 5.30
C ILE A 375 1.31 15.55 5.28
N ASP A 376 0.40 15.71 4.33
CA ASP A 376 -0.49 16.86 4.29
C ASP A 376 -1.58 16.76 5.37
N ASP A 377 -1.82 17.85 6.08
CA ASP A 377 -2.96 18.07 6.99
C ASP A 377 -3.97 18.97 6.26
N VAL A 378 -4.89 18.33 5.55
CA VAL A 378 -5.88 19.02 4.71
C VAL A 378 -6.80 19.91 5.55
N ASP A 379 -7.19 19.45 6.74
CA ASP A 379 -8.10 20.20 7.63
C ASP A 379 -7.48 21.51 8.15
N ASN A 380 -6.15 21.54 8.35
CA ASN A 380 -5.44 22.73 8.84
C ASN A 380 -4.63 23.45 7.76
N LEU A 381 -4.69 23.03 6.50
CA LEU A 381 -3.88 23.54 5.37
C LEU A 381 -2.41 23.68 5.78
N SER A 382 -1.88 22.63 6.38
CA SER A 382 -0.53 22.56 6.93
C SER A 382 0.08 21.18 6.69
N ASN A 383 1.28 20.95 7.23
CA ASN A 383 1.93 19.64 7.12
C ASN A 383 2.19 19.07 8.51
N ILE A 384 2.16 17.74 8.60
CA ILE A 384 2.47 17.01 9.82
C ILE A 384 3.83 16.32 9.65
N PRO A 385 4.89 16.75 10.33
CA PRO A 385 6.12 15.99 10.44
C PRO A 385 5.97 14.85 11.44
N ILE A 386 6.50 13.68 11.05
CA ILE A 386 6.49 12.45 11.83
C ILE A 386 7.93 11.93 11.92
N GLU A 387 8.41 11.74 13.14
CA GLU A 387 9.70 11.13 13.45
C GLU A 387 9.47 9.74 14.03
N VAL A 388 10.22 8.74 13.58
CA VAL A 388 10.06 7.33 13.96
C VAL A 388 11.25 6.90 14.80
N LYS A 389 11.00 6.37 16.00
CA LYS A 389 12.03 5.95 16.95
C LYS A 389 11.83 4.50 17.38
N SER A 390 12.76 3.63 17.05
CA SER A 390 12.76 2.21 17.44
C SER A 390 13.47 1.95 18.79
N GLY A 391 14.11 2.96 19.39
CA GLY A 391 14.93 2.82 20.60
C GLY A 391 14.42 3.62 21.78
N LYS A 392 15.15 3.51 22.93
CA LYS A 392 14.82 4.22 24.18
C LYS A 392 15.08 5.73 24.12
N ASP A 393 15.93 6.19 23.19
CA ASP A 393 16.30 7.62 23.07
C ASP A 393 15.33 8.39 22.18
N TYR A 394 14.04 8.10 22.29
CA TYR A 394 12.97 8.68 21.47
C TYR A 394 12.79 10.19 21.66
N ALA A 395 13.23 10.74 22.79
CA ALA A 395 13.18 12.18 23.08
C ALA A 395 14.29 12.99 22.40
N VAL A 396 15.24 12.33 21.70
CA VAL A 396 16.34 13.00 20.98
C VAL A 396 16.03 13.05 19.48
N HIS A 397 15.63 14.23 19.00
CA HIS A 397 15.24 14.48 17.61
C HIS A 397 15.65 15.88 17.14
N SER A 398 16.95 16.15 17.20
CA SER A 398 17.50 17.48 16.87
C SER A 398 17.12 18.02 15.49
N SER A 399 16.86 17.15 14.52
CA SER A 399 16.41 17.55 13.16
C SER A 399 14.97 18.05 13.19
N LEU A 400 14.09 17.34 13.90
CA LEU A 400 12.69 17.76 14.08
C LEU A 400 12.60 19.08 14.86
N ASP A 401 13.42 19.25 15.92
CA ASP A 401 13.45 20.52 16.68
C ASP A 401 13.88 21.71 15.80
N LYS A 402 14.92 21.53 14.98
CA LYS A 402 15.34 22.55 14.00
C LYS A 402 14.28 22.81 12.95
N PHE A 403 13.62 21.78 12.47
CA PHE A 403 12.52 21.88 11.50
C PHE A 403 11.38 22.74 12.08
N LEU A 404 10.93 22.46 13.29
CA LEU A 404 9.85 23.16 13.95
C LEU A 404 10.23 24.61 14.38
N SER A 405 11.51 24.91 14.51
CA SER A 405 11.97 26.26 14.81
C SER A 405 11.74 27.27 13.67
N ASN A 406 11.55 26.76 12.43
CA ASN A 406 11.23 27.60 11.28
C ASN A 406 9.73 27.89 11.22
N LYS A 407 9.34 29.09 11.63
CA LYS A 407 7.93 29.53 11.66
C LYS A 407 7.29 29.66 10.28
N GLU A 408 8.08 29.78 9.20
CA GLU A 408 7.57 29.86 7.82
C GLU A 408 6.90 28.56 7.38
N TYR A 409 7.23 27.41 7.98
CA TYR A 409 6.62 26.13 7.66
C TYR A 409 5.18 25.97 8.17
N ASN A 410 4.73 26.86 9.08
CA ASN A 410 3.36 26.89 9.60
C ASN A 410 2.86 25.55 10.16
N ILE A 411 3.72 24.80 10.83
CA ILE A 411 3.38 23.49 11.38
C ILE A 411 2.44 23.62 12.57
N LYS A 412 1.32 22.90 12.55
CA LYS A 412 0.30 22.90 13.60
C LYS A 412 0.40 21.67 14.51
N LYS A 413 0.81 20.53 13.96
CA LYS A 413 0.94 19.25 14.64
C LYS A 413 2.26 18.60 14.24
N ALA A 414 2.90 17.94 15.19
CA ALA A 414 4.09 17.14 14.97
C ALA A 414 4.04 15.89 15.85
N TYR A 415 4.54 14.76 15.34
CA TYR A 415 4.50 13.50 16.07
C TYR A 415 5.87 12.84 16.16
N VAL A 416 6.13 12.22 17.32
CA VAL A 416 7.20 11.24 17.52
C VAL A 416 6.54 9.91 17.86
N LEU A 417 6.76 8.91 17.02
CA LEU A 417 6.28 7.54 17.18
C LEU A 417 7.36 6.71 17.86
N SER A 418 7.03 6.01 18.94
CA SER A 418 7.99 5.18 19.69
C SER A 418 7.33 3.95 20.31
N ASN A 419 8.15 3.10 20.94
CA ASN A 419 7.65 1.92 21.66
C ASN A 419 7.15 2.24 23.08
N GLU A 420 7.25 3.50 23.51
CA GLU A 420 6.86 3.90 24.86
C GLU A 420 5.34 4.01 25.01
N GLN A 421 4.84 3.68 26.20
CA GLN A 421 3.41 3.74 26.51
C GLN A 421 2.90 5.18 26.61
N LYS A 422 3.76 6.10 27.09
CA LYS A 422 3.35 7.46 27.47
C LYS A 422 2.88 8.25 26.25
N VAL A 423 1.74 8.93 26.42
CA VAL A 423 1.24 9.93 25.48
C VAL A 423 1.34 11.30 26.17
N TYR A 424 2.02 12.25 25.53
CA TYR A 424 2.15 13.62 26.03
C TYR A 424 2.58 14.57 24.91
N THR A 425 2.27 15.85 25.11
CA THR A 425 2.71 16.91 24.20
C THR A 425 3.74 17.81 24.88
N LYS A 426 4.86 18.04 24.21
CA LYS A 426 5.92 18.94 24.67
C LYS A 426 6.48 19.74 23.50
N ASN A 427 6.58 21.06 23.64
CA ASN A 427 7.11 21.98 22.64
C ASN A 427 6.42 21.83 21.24
N GLY A 428 5.11 21.56 21.21
CA GLY A 428 4.37 21.37 19.97
C GLY A 428 4.54 19.98 19.32
N ILE A 429 5.25 19.06 19.96
CA ILE A 429 5.44 17.69 19.52
C ILE A 429 4.62 16.76 20.40
N THR A 430 3.79 15.94 19.80
CA THR A 430 3.02 14.89 20.49
C THR A 430 3.76 13.56 20.36
N TYR A 431 4.10 12.97 21.49
CA TYR A 431 4.74 11.66 21.60
C TYR A 431 3.67 10.61 21.82
N ILE A 432 3.65 9.59 20.96
CA ILE A 432 2.65 8.53 21.01
C ILE A 432 3.27 7.15 20.75
N PRO A 433 2.65 6.08 21.25
CA PRO A 433 3.00 4.71 20.85
C PRO A 433 2.88 4.51 19.36
N ILE A 434 3.85 3.82 18.75
CA ILE A 434 3.92 3.65 17.29
C ILE A 434 2.69 2.94 16.68
N TYR A 435 2.05 2.05 17.42
CA TYR A 435 0.86 1.36 16.92
C TYR A 435 -0.32 2.31 16.68
N TYR A 436 -0.32 3.53 17.23
CA TYR A 436 -1.34 4.54 16.94
C TYR A 436 -1.28 5.09 15.51
N ILE A 437 -0.23 4.76 14.73
CA ILE A 437 -0.17 5.06 13.29
C ILE A 437 -1.37 4.49 12.53
N MET A 438 -1.98 3.41 13.03
CA MET A 438 -3.17 2.80 12.44
C MET A 438 -4.39 3.73 12.41
N PHE A 439 -4.39 4.82 13.17
CA PHE A 439 -5.48 5.80 13.23
C PHE A 439 -5.22 7.07 12.42
N PHE A 440 -4.07 7.16 11.74
CA PHE A 440 -3.82 8.24 10.80
C PHE A 440 -4.53 7.93 9.49
N HIS A 441 -5.59 8.67 9.17
CA HIS A 441 -6.34 8.52 7.93
C HIS A 441 -6.40 9.83 7.17
N ASN A 442 -6.15 9.80 5.86
CA ASN A 442 -6.27 10.94 4.97
C ASN A 442 -7.75 11.14 4.55
N ILE A 443 -8.59 11.39 5.55
CA ILE A 443 -10.01 11.72 5.37
C ILE A 443 -10.21 13.10 5.96
N SER A 444 -10.64 14.06 5.13
CA SER A 444 -11.05 15.36 5.64
C SER A 444 -12.31 15.20 6.49
N ASN A 445 -12.23 15.61 7.75
CA ASN A 445 -13.40 15.72 8.62
C ASN A 445 -14.20 17.01 8.34
N ALA A 446 -13.69 17.87 7.45
CA ALA A 446 -14.27 19.16 7.10
C ALA A 446 -15.30 19.09 5.95
N VAL A 447 -15.83 17.92 5.63
CA VAL A 447 -17.00 17.82 4.75
C VAL A 447 -18.24 18.22 5.55
N GLU A 448 -18.32 19.49 5.92
CA GLU A 448 -19.61 20.15 6.03
C GLU A 448 -20.22 20.16 4.62
N GLU A 449 -21.45 19.72 4.47
CA GLU A 449 -22.20 19.79 3.21
C GLU A 449 -22.29 21.25 2.77
N PHE A 450 -21.28 21.73 2.04
CA PHE A 450 -21.43 22.92 1.25
C PHE A 450 -22.28 22.52 0.03
N LEU A 451 -23.59 22.74 0.10
CA LEU A 451 -24.43 22.82 -1.08
C LEU A 451 -23.97 24.06 -1.87
N ILE A 452 -23.19 23.84 -2.94
CA ILE A 452 -22.88 24.87 -3.92
C ILE A 452 -24.00 24.92 -4.96
#